data_d2d42551daccdb1ef76c83b7a1dae010
#
_entry.id   d2d42551daccdb1ef76c83b7a1dae010
#
_cell.length_a   1.000
_cell.length_b   1.000
_cell.length_c   1.000
_cell.angle_alpha   90.00
_cell.angle_beta   90.00
_cell.angle_gamma   90.00
#
_symmetry.space_group_name_H-M   'P 1'
#
loop_
_entity.id
_entity.type
_entity.pdbx_description
1 polymer ?
#
loop_
_entity_poly.entity_id
_entity_poly.type
_entity_poly.pdbx_seq_one_letter_code
_entity_poly.pdbx_strand_id
1 'polypeptide(L)'
;MNTILLIGGTGFLGSHLLNVLLKNHEDIYVVEHKKKIKDVKELRVIRGGIKALNSGMINKIRPDVIYHCARPTVPKLRKAGRKIAAYKAEKLNSRLLNELKKSKVQPSLVFVSGSLMYGNSKEAHNEHSGLNPISFARQYFKGERPLVSACFRNDYPVQILRFPWILGDGSWFKWFYMEAMKKYRAIPSFGDMKNTMQFIDVHDAAELMRLYATKAPAPGIYNVFSDQSLRQEDFVKMLSKIFRLPVKNYEEIFTKQLEKEVQEAFASNIVLNTSYPDILDKYTFKSLHESLDSLK
;
A
#
# COMPACT_ATOMS: atom_id res chain seq x y z
N MET A 1 16.36 -17.77 9.75
CA MET A 1 15.46 -17.91 8.58
C MET A 1 14.05 -17.90 9.11
N ASN A 2 13.24 -16.91 8.74
CA ASN A 2 11.87 -16.81 9.21
C ASN A 2 10.93 -17.53 8.24
N THR A 3 9.88 -18.13 8.77
CA THR A 3 8.79 -18.67 7.96
C THR A 3 7.78 -17.56 7.70
N ILE A 4 7.59 -17.20 6.43
CA ILE A 4 6.75 -16.09 6.01
C ILE A 4 5.49 -16.61 5.33
N LEU A 5 4.34 -15.99 5.66
CA LEU A 5 3.10 -16.18 4.92
C LEU A 5 2.71 -14.86 4.23
N LEU A 6 2.79 -14.83 2.90
CA LEU A 6 2.48 -13.64 2.11
C LEU A 6 1.09 -13.72 1.47
N ILE A 7 0.20 -12.81 1.85
CA ILE A 7 -1.13 -12.65 1.28
C ILE A 7 -1.10 -11.46 0.30
N GLY A 8 -1.36 -11.72 -0.98
CA GLY A 8 -1.36 -10.67 -2.01
C GLY A 8 -0.04 -10.52 -2.77
N GLY A 9 0.81 -11.54 -2.79
CA GLY A 9 2.10 -11.56 -3.50
C GLY A 9 2.03 -11.34 -5.03
N THR A 10 0.84 -11.36 -5.65
CA THR A 10 0.64 -11.01 -7.06
C THR A 10 0.16 -9.57 -7.29
N GLY A 11 -0.03 -8.80 -6.22
CA GLY A 11 -0.39 -7.38 -6.25
C GLY A 11 0.82 -6.49 -6.45
N PHE A 12 0.59 -5.17 -6.67
CA PHE A 12 1.65 -4.20 -6.89
C PHE A 12 2.74 -4.27 -5.80
N LEU A 13 2.46 -3.84 -4.57
CA LEU A 13 3.45 -3.85 -3.49
C LEU A 13 3.84 -5.27 -3.07
N GLY A 14 2.88 -6.23 -3.05
CA GLY A 14 3.14 -7.60 -2.63
C GLY A 14 4.12 -8.35 -3.54
N SER A 15 4.17 -8.06 -4.85
CA SER A 15 5.14 -8.68 -5.75
C SER A 15 6.57 -8.15 -5.53
N HIS A 16 6.70 -6.87 -5.19
CA HIS A 16 8.01 -6.30 -4.81
C HIS A 16 8.48 -6.86 -3.46
N LEU A 17 7.57 -6.97 -2.49
CA LEU A 17 7.88 -7.61 -1.21
C LEU A 17 8.30 -9.08 -1.39
N LEU A 18 7.63 -9.83 -2.27
CA LEU A 18 8.01 -11.21 -2.58
C LEU A 18 9.45 -11.29 -3.09
N ASN A 19 9.84 -10.38 -3.99
CA ASN A 19 11.22 -10.32 -4.50
C ASN A 19 12.23 -9.98 -3.39
N VAL A 20 11.88 -9.08 -2.48
CA VAL A 20 12.71 -8.74 -1.31
C VAL A 20 12.89 -9.96 -0.41
N LEU A 21 11.81 -10.68 -0.08
CA LEU A 21 11.85 -11.84 0.79
C LEU A 21 12.67 -12.99 0.18
N LEU A 22 12.54 -13.22 -1.13
CA LEU A 22 13.35 -14.22 -1.86
C LEU A 22 14.85 -13.91 -1.79
N LYS A 23 15.24 -12.65 -1.97
CA LYS A 23 16.65 -12.22 -1.86
C LYS A 23 17.21 -12.41 -0.46
N ASN A 24 16.38 -12.38 0.57
CA ASN A 24 16.76 -12.58 1.97
C ASN A 24 16.67 -14.06 2.42
N HIS A 25 16.45 -15.00 1.49
CA HIS A 25 16.41 -16.44 1.75
C HIS A 25 15.41 -16.86 2.84
N GLU A 26 14.23 -16.23 2.87
CA GLU A 26 13.14 -16.59 3.78
C GLU A 26 12.41 -17.86 3.30
N ASP A 27 11.81 -18.62 4.22
CA ASP A 27 10.91 -19.75 3.89
C ASP A 27 9.50 -19.20 3.59
N ILE A 28 9.12 -19.13 2.30
CA ILE A 28 7.98 -18.32 1.87
C ILE A 28 6.80 -19.19 1.43
N TYR A 29 5.67 -19.00 2.11
CA TYR A 29 4.35 -19.45 1.69
C TYR A 29 3.59 -18.27 1.08
N VAL A 30 3.09 -18.42 -0.15
CA VAL A 30 2.35 -17.36 -0.83
C VAL A 30 0.93 -17.80 -1.11
N VAL A 31 -0.02 -16.93 -0.78
CA VAL A 31 -1.44 -17.19 -1.02
C VAL A 31 -1.82 -16.77 -2.43
N GLU A 32 -2.15 -17.75 -3.27
CA GLU A 32 -2.63 -17.58 -4.63
C GLU A 32 -4.17 -17.51 -4.67
N HIS A 33 -4.72 -16.54 -5.39
CA HIS A 33 -6.16 -16.40 -5.59
C HIS A 33 -6.52 -16.50 -7.08
N LYS A 34 -6.71 -15.38 -7.78
CA LYS A 34 -7.12 -15.35 -9.19
C LYS A 34 -5.93 -15.33 -10.16
N LYS A 35 -4.91 -14.57 -9.79
CA LYS A 35 -3.70 -14.43 -10.58
C LYS A 35 -2.69 -15.48 -10.11
N LYS A 36 -2.21 -16.29 -11.03
CA LYS A 36 -1.20 -17.31 -10.75
C LYS A 36 0.13 -16.66 -10.38
N ILE A 37 0.80 -17.26 -9.44
CA ILE A 37 2.18 -16.94 -9.08
C ILE A 37 3.09 -17.68 -10.06
N LYS A 38 4.15 -17.02 -10.51
CA LYS A 38 5.17 -17.68 -11.34
C LYS A 38 5.76 -18.84 -10.54
N ASP A 39 6.01 -19.95 -11.23
CA ASP A 39 6.62 -21.13 -10.62
C ASP A 39 8.07 -20.80 -10.26
N VAL A 40 8.33 -20.70 -8.96
CA VAL A 40 9.65 -20.42 -8.39
C VAL A 40 9.89 -21.52 -7.37
N LYS A 41 10.99 -22.25 -7.50
CA LYS A 41 11.29 -23.45 -6.71
C LYS A 41 11.27 -23.20 -5.20
N GLU A 42 11.61 -22.01 -4.79
CA GLU A 42 11.68 -21.58 -3.39
C GLU A 42 10.33 -21.23 -2.78
N LEU A 43 9.24 -21.22 -3.57
CA LEU A 43 7.92 -20.81 -3.10
C LEU A 43 7.00 -21.98 -2.83
N ARG A 44 6.30 -21.93 -1.70
CA ARG A 44 5.19 -22.82 -1.38
C ARG A 44 3.86 -22.13 -1.58
N VAL A 45 3.11 -22.57 -2.60
CA VAL A 45 1.88 -21.90 -3.01
C VAL A 45 0.65 -22.50 -2.32
N ILE A 46 -0.13 -21.64 -1.64
CA ILE A 46 -1.42 -21.97 -1.05
C ILE A 46 -2.52 -21.45 -1.97
N ARG A 47 -3.27 -22.35 -2.61
CA ARG A 47 -4.36 -22.01 -3.52
C ARG A 47 -5.68 -21.78 -2.77
N GLY A 48 -6.54 -20.88 -3.30
CA GLY A 48 -7.87 -20.60 -2.76
C GLY A 48 -8.01 -19.23 -2.08
N GLY A 49 -6.95 -18.42 -2.11
CA GLY A 49 -6.96 -17.07 -1.55
C GLY A 49 -7.01 -17.08 -0.02
N ILE A 50 -7.26 -15.91 0.59
CA ILE A 50 -7.31 -15.73 2.05
C ILE A 50 -8.33 -16.66 2.75
N LYS A 51 -9.35 -17.14 2.03
CA LYS A 51 -10.34 -18.09 2.57
C LYS A 51 -9.76 -19.48 2.83
N ALA A 52 -8.68 -19.86 2.17
CA ALA A 52 -8.00 -21.11 2.41
C ALA A 52 -7.24 -21.14 3.75
N LEU A 53 -6.93 -19.98 4.31
CA LEU A 53 -6.25 -19.85 5.59
C LEU A 53 -7.22 -20.14 6.73
N ASN A 54 -6.96 -21.20 7.45
CA ASN A 54 -7.65 -21.55 8.70
C ASN A 54 -6.61 -21.88 9.79
N SER A 55 -7.04 -22.00 11.02
CA SER A 55 -6.15 -22.25 12.16
C SER A 55 -5.33 -23.53 12.01
N GLY A 56 -5.89 -24.60 11.41
CA GLY A 56 -5.16 -25.83 11.12
C GLY A 56 -4.01 -25.63 10.16
N MET A 57 -4.23 -24.88 9.07
CA MET A 57 -3.18 -24.55 8.10
C MET A 57 -2.11 -23.64 8.72
N ILE A 58 -2.52 -22.62 9.49
CA ILE A 58 -1.58 -21.74 10.20
C ILE A 58 -0.71 -22.53 11.17
N ASN A 59 -1.31 -23.46 11.92
CA ASN A 59 -0.56 -24.35 12.82
C ASN A 59 0.42 -25.30 12.09
N LYS A 60 0.08 -25.71 10.86
CA LYS A 60 0.95 -26.55 10.04
C LYS A 60 2.14 -25.76 9.48
N ILE A 61 1.88 -24.54 8.98
CA ILE A 61 2.91 -23.66 8.40
C ILE A 61 3.82 -23.09 9.49
N ARG A 62 3.23 -22.72 10.64
CA ARG A 62 3.92 -22.05 11.75
C ARG A 62 4.65 -20.77 11.31
N PRO A 63 3.98 -19.84 10.63
CA PRO A 63 4.65 -18.63 10.17
C PRO A 63 5.09 -17.78 11.37
N ASP A 64 6.22 -17.10 11.25
CA ASP A 64 6.68 -16.08 12.19
C ASP A 64 6.00 -14.75 11.88
N VAL A 65 5.86 -14.45 10.58
CA VAL A 65 5.26 -13.21 10.08
C VAL A 65 4.25 -13.49 8.97
N ILE A 66 3.12 -12.82 9.03
CA ILE A 66 2.12 -12.79 7.96
C ILE A 66 2.09 -11.39 7.37
N TYR A 67 2.48 -11.23 6.11
CA TYR A 67 2.29 -9.99 5.37
C TYR A 67 0.95 -10.00 4.63
N HIS A 68 0.13 -8.99 4.88
CA HIS A 68 -1.18 -8.85 4.25
C HIS A 68 -1.22 -7.62 3.33
N CYS A 69 -0.88 -7.84 2.05
CA CYS A 69 -0.90 -6.84 0.98
C CYS A 69 -2.16 -6.94 0.09
N ALA A 70 -3.06 -7.88 0.37
CA ALA A 70 -4.21 -8.10 -0.51
C ALA A 70 -5.37 -7.14 -0.18
N ARG A 71 -5.90 -6.54 -1.24
CA ARG A 71 -7.12 -5.73 -1.18
C ARG A 71 -8.12 -6.25 -2.22
N PRO A 72 -9.33 -6.68 -1.82
CA PRO A 72 -10.38 -7.02 -2.77
C PRO A 72 -10.70 -5.84 -3.69
N THR A 73 -10.92 -6.13 -4.97
CA THR A 73 -11.31 -5.14 -5.96
C THR A 73 -12.49 -5.63 -6.80
N VAL A 74 -13.37 -4.70 -7.21
CA VAL A 74 -14.47 -4.95 -8.14
C VAL A 74 -14.50 -3.77 -9.15
N PRO A 75 -13.51 -3.71 -10.06
CA PRO A 75 -13.29 -2.51 -10.87
C PRO A 75 -14.43 -2.18 -11.83
N LYS A 76 -15.13 -3.19 -12.36
CA LYS A 76 -16.23 -3.01 -13.32
C LYS A 76 -17.40 -2.16 -12.78
N LEU A 77 -17.60 -2.13 -11.46
CA LEU A 77 -18.72 -1.44 -10.82
C LEU A 77 -18.32 -0.09 -10.17
N ARG A 78 -17.15 0.46 -10.47
CA ARG A 78 -16.68 1.77 -9.98
C ARG A 78 -17.00 1.97 -8.47
N LYS A 79 -17.73 3.02 -8.10
CA LYS A 79 -18.10 3.34 -6.71
C LYS A 79 -18.86 2.22 -6.00
N ALA A 80 -19.83 1.59 -6.67
CA ALA A 80 -20.54 0.43 -6.11
C ALA A 80 -19.59 -0.75 -5.90
N GLY A 81 -18.64 -0.96 -6.82
CA GLY A 81 -17.59 -1.97 -6.69
C GLY A 81 -16.69 -1.73 -5.48
N ARG A 82 -16.35 -0.48 -5.16
CA ARG A 82 -15.58 -0.15 -3.94
C ARG A 82 -16.35 -0.52 -2.66
N LYS A 83 -17.67 -0.25 -2.60
CA LYS A 83 -18.50 -0.66 -1.44
C LYS A 83 -18.53 -2.17 -1.26
N ILE A 84 -18.72 -2.94 -2.34
CA ILE A 84 -18.69 -4.41 -2.32
C ILE A 84 -17.31 -4.92 -1.89
N ALA A 85 -16.26 -4.35 -2.43
CA ALA A 85 -14.87 -4.69 -2.10
C ALA A 85 -14.57 -4.44 -0.61
N ALA A 86 -15.02 -3.31 -0.07
CA ALA A 86 -14.87 -2.95 1.33
C ALA A 86 -15.56 -3.96 2.27
N TYR A 87 -16.80 -4.32 1.97
CA TYR A 87 -17.53 -5.32 2.73
C TYR A 87 -16.87 -6.71 2.69
N LYS A 88 -16.38 -7.12 1.50
CA LYS A 88 -15.61 -8.36 1.36
C LYS A 88 -14.31 -8.31 2.16
N ALA A 89 -13.61 -7.18 2.14
CA ALA A 89 -12.37 -7.00 2.90
C ALA A 89 -12.65 -7.11 4.42
N GLU A 90 -13.67 -6.42 4.92
CA GLU A 90 -14.07 -6.47 6.33
C GLU A 90 -14.35 -7.91 6.78
N LYS A 91 -15.17 -8.66 6.02
CA LYS A 91 -15.46 -10.08 6.34
C LYS A 91 -14.21 -10.97 6.30
N LEU A 92 -13.35 -10.78 5.28
CA LEU A 92 -12.14 -11.59 5.13
C LEU A 92 -11.12 -11.29 6.23
N ASN A 93 -10.94 -10.03 6.61
CA ASN A 93 -10.03 -9.64 7.67
C ASN A 93 -10.53 -10.07 9.06
N SER A 94 -11.85 -9.94 9.34
CA SER A 94 -12.45 -10.46 10.57
C SER A 94 -12.27 -11.98 10.67
N ARG A 95 -12.51 -12.71 9.58
CA ARG A 95 -12.31 -14.15 9.54
C ARG A 95 -10.84 -14.51 9.77
N LEU A 96 -9.90 -13.85 9.07
CA LEU A 96 -8.47 -14.11 9.25
C LEU A 96 -8.05 -13.93 10.72
N LEU A 97 -8.43 -12.83 11.36
CA LEU A 97 -8.17 -12.59 12.77
C LEU A 97 -8.74 -13.70 13.67
N ASN A 98 -9.97 -14.13 13.41
CA ASN A 98 -10.58 -15.21 14.18
C ASN A 98 -9.80 -16.53 14.02
N GLU A 99 -9.35 -16.86 12.82
CA GLU A 99 -8.54 -18.07 12.60
C GLU A 99 -7.15 -17.96 13.24
N LEU A 100 -6.55 -16.78 13.22
CA LEU A 100 -5.28 -16.50 13.90
C LEU A 100 -5.41 -16.64 15.42
N LYS A 101 -6.48 -16.10 16.02
CA LYS A 101 -6.75 -16.23 17.46
C LYS A 101 -7.01 -17.68 17.91
N LYS A 102 -7.54 -18.53 17.02
CA LYS A 102 -7.74 -19.97 17.28
C LYS A 102 -6.47 -20.79 17.10
N SER A 103 -5.48 -20.22 16.45
CA SER A 103 -4.21 -20.90 16.17
C SER A 103 -3.38 -21.10 17.45
N LYS A 104 -2.62 -22.20 17.51
CA LYS A 104 -1.65 -22.47 18.59
C LYS A 104 -0.37 -21.62 18.46
N VAL A 105 -0.15 -20.99 17.30
CA VAL A 105 0.95 -20.07 17.03
C VAL A 105 0.40 -18.65 16.86
N GLN A 106 1.19 -17.65 17.24
CA GLN A 106 0.82 -16.24 17.17
C GLN A 106 1.78 -15.47 16.27
N PRO A 107 1.71 -15.63 14.93
CA PRO A 107 2.53 -14.85 14.02
C PRO A 107 2.20 -13.36 14.11
N SER A 108 3.22 -12.51 13.94
CA SER A 108 2.98 -11.08 13.72
C SER A 108 2.21 -10.87 12.42
N LEU A 109 1.18 -10.03 12.45
CA LEU A 109 0.40 -9.66 11.26
C LEU A 109 0.77 -8.26 10.80
N VAL A 110 1.45 -8.13 9.68
CA VAL A 110 1.81 -6.86 9.04
C VAL A 110 0.82 -6.52 7.95
N PHE A 111 0.05 -5.46 8.13
CA PHE A 111 -1.00 -5.03 7.22
C PHE A 111 -0.62 -3.73 6.50
N VAL A 112 -0.84 -3.68 5.19
CA VAL A 112 -0.58 -2.50 4.36
C VAL A 112 -1.79 -1.59 4.33
N SER A 113 -1.58 -0.35 4.73
CA SER A 113 -2.54 0.75 4.68
C SER A 113 -1.94 1.97 3.94
N GLY A 114 -2.62 3.09 3.93
CA GLY A 114 -2.16 4.32 3.26
C GLY A 114 -2.45 5.59 4.04
N SER A 115 -1.73 6.65 3.72
CA SER A 115 -1.84 7.98 4.33
C SER A 115 -3.22 8.62 4.18
N LEU A 116 -3.98 8.25 3.13
CA LEU A 116 -5.32 8.77 2.87
C LEU A 116 -6.33 8.48 3.99
N MET A 117 -5.98 7.61 4.95
CA MET A 117 -6.76 7.32 6.15
C MET A 117 -6.76 8.46 7.16
N TYR A 118 -5.73 9.30 7.16
CA TYR A 118 -5.67 10.45 8.06
C TYR A 118 -6.59 11.60 7.62
N GLY A 119 -6.72 11.80 6.31
CA GLY A 119 -7.48 12.92 5.77
C GLY A 119 -6.64 14.15 5.47
N ASN A 120 -7.28 15.12 4.83
CA ASN A 120 -6.64 16.38 4.43
C ASN A 120 -6.29 17.24 5.64
N SER A 121 -5.06 17.77 5.71
CA SER A 121 -4.56 18.62 6.79
C SER A 121 -3.49 19.59 6.30
N LYS A 122 -3.31 20.71 6.99
CA LYS A 122 -2.17 21.59 6.80
C LYS A 122 -0.92 21.10 7.53
N GLU A 123 -1.12 20.31 8.59
CA GLU A 123 -0.05 19.74 9.40
C GLU A 123 0.23 18.30 8.97
N ALA A 124 1.46 17.86 9.18
CA ALA A 124 1.84 16.47 8.95
C ALA A 124 1.21 15.55 10.00
N HIS A 125 0.83 14.37 9.58
CA HIS A 125 0.22 13.35 10.44
C HIS A 125 1.26 12.39 10.98
N ASN A 126 1.25 12.16 12.28
CA ASN A 126 1.96 11.06 12.92
C ASN A 126 1.00 9.91 13.29
N GLU A 127 1.51 8.86 13.91
CA GLU A 127 0.75 7.67 14.28
C GLU A 127 -0.36 7.93 15.31
N HIS A 128 -0.26 9.02 16.09
CA HIS A 128 -1.25 9.43 17.08
C HIS A 128 -2.33 10.33 16.49
N SER A 129 -2.17 10.78 15.25
CA SER A 129 -3.17 11.62 14.59
C SER A 129 -4.49 10.88 14.39
N GLY A 130 -5.59 11.59 14.61
CA GLY A 130 -6.94 11.07 14.41
C GLY A 130 -7.20 10.63 12.96
N LEU A 131 -8.03 9.60 12.78
CA LEU A 131 -8.41 9.10 11.46
C LEU A 131 -9.64 9.85 10.94
N ASN A 132 -9.50 10.48 9.79
CA ASN A 132 -10.58 11.14 9.06
C ASN A 132 -10.45 10.85 7.56
N PRO A 133 -10.67 9.60 7.13
CA PRO A 133 -10.41 9.16 5.76
C PRO A 133 -11.10 10.04 4.73
N ILE A 134 -10.37 10.47 3.69
CA ILE A 134 -10.98 11.13 2.53
C ILE A 134 -12.01 10.22 1.86
N SER A 135 -12.89 10.76 1.04
CA SER A 135 -14.02 10.02 0.47
C SER A 135 -13.57 8.76 -0.28
N PHE A 136 -12.46 8.83 -1.00
CA PHE A 136 -11.85 7.68 -1.67
C PHE A 136 -11.43 6.58 -0.68
N ALA A 137 -10.77 6.94 0.41
CA ALA A 137 -10.22 6.00 1.40
C ALA A 137 -11.29 5.47 2.37
N ARG A 138 -12.37 6.21 2.61
CA ARG A 138 -13.43 5.85 3.57
C ARG A 138 -14.03 4.46 3.33
N GLN A 139 -14.14 4.04 2.07
CA GLN A 139 -14.61 2.70 1.75
C GLN A 139 -13.58 1.64 2.14
N TYR A 140 -12.30 1.92 1.92
CA TYR A 140 -11.22 0.99 2.26
C TYR A 140 -11.02 0.87 3.77
N PHE A 141 -11.25 1.94 4.52
CA PHE A 141 -11.20 1.95 5.98
C PHE A 141 -12.15 0.91 6.60
N LYS A 142 -13.34 0.68 6.01
CA LYS A 142 -14.25 -0.40 6.47
C LYS A 142 -13.56 -1.77 6.46
N GLY A 143 -12.80 -2.05 5.40
CA GLY A 143 -12.06 -3.31 5.30
C GLY A 143 -10.91 -3.43 6.28
N GLU A 144 -10.29 -2.31 6.62
CA GLU A 144 -9.17 -2.21 7.57
C GLU A 144 -9.63 -2.26 9.04
N ARG A 145 -10.85 -1.79 9.33
CA ARG A 145 -11.38 -1.62 10.68
C ARG A 145 -11.19 -2.80 11.63
N PRO A 146 -11.39 -4.08 11.24
CA PRO A 146 -11.14 -5.21 12.14
C PRO A 146 -9.69 -5.29 12.63
N LEU A 147 -8.73 -4.98 11.74
CA LEU A 147 -7.29 -5.03 12.04
C LEU A 147 -6.88 -3.83 12.92
N VAL A 148 -7.37 -2.64 12.60
CA VAL A 148 -7.19 -1.43 13.42
C VAL A 148 -7.75 -1.66 14.83
N SER A 149 -8.96 -2.23 14.93
CA SER A 149 -9.57 -2.55 16.23
C SER A 149 -8.76 -3.57 17.03
N ALA A 150 -8.25 -4.61 16.38
CA ALA A 150 -7.40 -5.61 17.03
C ALA A 150 -6.08 -5.00 17.54
N CYS A 151 -5.48 -4.12 16.75
CA CYS A 151 -4.28 -3.37 17.11
C CYS A 151 -4.51 -2.49 18.35
N PHE A 152 -5.54 -1.64 18.35
CA PHE A 152 -5.83 -0.73 19.46
C PHE A 152 -6.27 -1.43 20.76
N ARG A 153 -6.95 -2.58 20.65
CA ARG A 153 -7.36 -3.37 21.81
C ARG A 153 -6.28 -4.30 22.33
N ASN A 154 -5.16 -4.37 21.63
CA ASN A 154 -4.11 -5.36 21.88
C ASN A 154 -4.64 -6.81 21.88
N ASP A 155 -5.67 -7.05 21.05
CA ASP A 155 -6.32 -8.37 20.94
C ASP A 155 -5.51 -9.37 20.12
N TYR A 156 -4.63 -8.86 19.25
CA TYR A 156 -3.74 -9.62 18.39
C TYR A 156 -2.55 -8.76 17.95
N PRO A 157 -1.32 -9.31 17.79
CA PRO A 157 -0.15 -8.55 17.37
C PRO A 157 -0.26 -8.12 15.90
N VAL A 158 -0.84 -6.95 15.65
CA VAL A 158 -0.99 -6.35 14.33
C VAL A 158 -0.09 -5.13 14.22
N GLN A 159 0.68 -5.07 13.14
CA GLN A 159 1.39 -3.87 12.69
C GLN A 159 0.65 -3.32 11.46
N ILE A 160 0.26 -2.05 11.48
CA ILE A 160 -0.39 -1.38 10.36
C ILE A 160 0.59 -0.37 9.78
N LEU A 161 1.10 -0.65 8.59
CA LEU A 161 2.04 0.22 7.90
C LEU A 161 1.30 1.15 6.94
N ARG A 162 1.41 2.46 7.16
CA ARG A 162 0.78 3.50 6.35
C ARG A 162 1.79 4.17 5.45
N PHE A 163 1.54 4.06 4.16
CA PHE A 163 2.40 4.60 3.12
C PHE A 163 1.79 5.83 2.46
N PRO A 164 2.61 6.79 2.01
CA PRO A 164 2.20 7.88 1.14
C PRO A 164 1.97 7.38 -0.29
N TRP A 165 2.20 8.20 -1.31
CA TRP A 165 2.15 7.82 -2.71
C TRP A 165 3.30 6.87 -3.06
N ILE A 166 3.03 5.57 -3.20
CA ILE A 166 4.05 4.59 -3.60
C ILE A 166 4.24 4.67 -5.12
N LEU A 167 5.47 4.96 -5.56
CA LEU A 167 5.87 4.99 -6.97
C LEU A 167 6.46 3.64 -7.40
N GLY A 168 6.20 3.23 -8.63
CA GLY A 168 6.74 2.02 -9.22
C GLY A 168 5.90 1.53 -10.39
N ASP A 169 6.39 0.56 -11.17
CA ASP A 169 5.61 -0.04 -12.24
C ASP A 169 4.36 -0.74 -11.69
N GLY A 170 3.22 -0.43 -12.29
CA GLY A 170 1.92 -0.94 -11.86
C GLY A 170 1.23 -0.11 -10.76
N SER A 171 1.84 0.99 -10.30
CA SER A 171 1.22 1.92 -9.35
C SER A 171 0.15 2.81 -9.99
N TRP A 172 -0.45 3.68 -9.17
CA TRP A 172 -1.33 4.77 -9.60
C TRP A 172 -0.68 5.65 -10.69
N PHE A 173 0.65 5.85 -10.64
CA PHE A 173 1.40 6.66 -11.60
C PHE A 173 1.23 6.14 -13.03
N LYS A 174 1.23 4.82 -13.21
CA LYS A 174 0.98 4.20 -14.53
C LYS A 174 -0.35 4.64 -15.12
N TRP A 175 -1.42 4.58 -14.33
CA TRP A 175 -2.77 4.81 -14.83
C TRP A 175 -3.10 6.30 -15.05
N PHE A 176 -2.54 7.17 -14.23
CA PHE A 176 -2.89 8.60 -14.27
C PHE A 176 -1.88 9.44 -15.03
N TYR A 177 -0.61 9.01 -15.08
CA TYR A 177 0.45 9.76 -15.78
C TYR A 177 1.00 9.02 -16.99
N MET A 178 1.50 7.80 -16.86
CA MET A 178 2.13 7.08 -17.96
C MET A 178 1.18 6.86 -19.15
N GLU A 179 -0.05 6.41 -18.89
CA GLU A 179 -1.05 6.22 -19.94
C GLU A 179 -1.43 7.55 -20.61
N ALA A 180 -1.51 8.65 -19.86
CA ALA A 180 -1.75 9.99 -20.38
C ALA A 180 -0.60 10.47 -21.27
N MET A 181 0.65 10.35 -20.78
CA MET A 181 1.85 10.73 -21.52
C MET A 181 1.96 9.94 -22.83
N LYS A 182 1.70 8.63 -22.77
CA LYS A 182 1.74 7.76 -23.95
C LYS A 182 0.67 8.13 -24.98
N LYS A 183 -0.57 8.33 -24.55
CA LYS A 183 -1.72 8.52 -25.44
C LYS A 183 -1.86 9.97 -25.93
N TYR A 184 -1.67 10.93 -25.05
CA TYR A 184 -2.00 12.35 -25.32
C TYR A 184 -0.74 13.23 -25.44
N ARG A 185 0.44 12.68 -25.27
CA ARG A 185 1.71 13.41 -25.33
C ARG A 185 1.72 14.63 -24.40
N ALA A 186 1.12 14.48 -23.22
CA ALA A 186 1.01 15.53 -22.21
C ALA A 186 1.02 14.93 -20.81
N ILE A 187 1.47 15.73 -19.85
CA ILE A 187 1.48 15.40 -18.43
C ILE A 187 0.23 16.01 -17.80
N PRO A 188 -0.67 15.20 -17.22
CA PRO A 188 -1.87 15.74 -16.59
C PRO A 188 -1.55 16.46 -15.27
N SER A 189 -2.20 17.59 -15.05
CA SER A 189 -2.26 18.24 -13.74
C SER A 189 -3.67 18.11 -13.16
N PHE A 190 -3.79 18.09 -11.82
CA PHE A 190 -5.05 17.88 -11.13
C PHE A 190 -5.34 19.02 -10.16
N GLY A 191 -6.56 19.58 -10.22
CA GLY A 191 -6.97 20.68 -9.36
C GLY A 191 -6.10 21.93 -9.52
N ASP A 192 -5.84 22.64 -8.42
CA ASP A 192 -5.01 23.85 -8.39
C ASP A 192 -3.51 23.60 -8.17
N MET A 193 -3.12 22.33 -8.05
CA MET A 193 -1.75 21.85 -7.86
C MET A 193 -1.03 22.38 -6.61
N LYS A 194 -1.73 22.98 -5.65
CA LYS A 194 -1.11 23.58 -4.44
C LYS A 194 -0.86 22.59 -3.31
N ASN A 195 -1.46 21.41 -3.39
CA ASN A 195 -1.28 20.35 -2.40
C ASN A 195 0.12 19.77 -2.44
N THR A 196 0.59 19.33 -1.29
CA THR A 196 1.86 18.58 -1.15
C THR A 196 1.61 17.11 -1.38
N MET A 197 2.43 16.49 -2.20
CA MET A 197 2.49 15.05 -2.44
C MET A 197 3.78 14.51 -1.82
N GLN A 198 3.67 13.49 -0.99
CA GLN A 198 4.81 12.78 -0.41
C GLN A 198 4.92 11.41 -1.09
N PHE A 199 6.14 10.99 -1.39
CA PHE A 199 6.40 9.81 -2.21
C PHE A 199 7.28 8.80 -1.47
N ILE A 200 7.21 7.54 -1.92
CA ILE A 200 8.16 6.49 -1.58
C ILE A 200 8.30 5.54 -2.78
N ASP A 201 9.51 5.11 -3.09
CA ASP A 201 9.74 4.06 -4.09
C ASP A 201 9.14 2.73 -3.64
N VAL A 202 8.62 1.94 -4.56
CA VAL A 202 7.98 0.65 -4.23
C VAL A 202 8.97 -0.37 -3.68
N HIS A 203 10.22 -0.33 -4.11
CA HIS A 203 11.27 -1.20 -3.58
C HIS A 203 11.59 -0.82 -2.14
N ASP A 204 11.76 0.48 -1.85
CA ASP A 204 11.98 0.97 -0.49
C ASP A 204 10.81 0.65 0.42
N ALA A 205 9.56 0.83 -0.07
CA ALA A 205 8.37 0.43 0.66
C ALA A 205 8.37 -1.06 1.02
N ALA A 206 8.78 -1.93 0.10
CA ALA A 206 8.85 -3.36 0.31
C ALA A 206 9.96 -3.75 1.31
N GLU A 207 11.16 -3.16 1.20
CA GLU A 207 12.25 -3.39 2.15
C GLU A 207 11.87 -2.90 3.56
N LEU A 208 11.28 -1.71 3.67
CA LEU A 208 10.83 -1.19 4.94
C LEU A 208 9.74 -2.06 5.58
N MET A 209 8.83 -2.64 4.79
CA MET A 209 7.88 -3.63 5.34
C MET A 209 8.60 -4.77 6.04
N ARG A 210 9.67 -5.30 5.45
CA ARG A 210 10.49 -6.36 6.05
C ARG A 210 11.20 -5.89 7.33
N LEU A 211 11.76 -4.68 7.29
CA LEU A 211 12.45 -4.10 8.44
C LEU A 211 11.49 -3.82 9.61
N TYR A 212 10.33 -3.25 9.36
CA TYR A 212 9.32 -3.01 10.41
C TYR A 212 8.82 -4.31 11.02
N ALA A 213 8.60 -5.36 10.23
CA ALA A 213 8.17 -6.66 10.75
C ALA A 213 9.16 -7.27 11.75
N THR A 214 10.45 -6.95 11.61
CA THR A 214 11.53 -7.55 12.43
C THR A 214 12.12 -6.61 13.48
N LYS A 215 12.04 -5.30 13.27
CA LYS A 215 12.74 -4.30 14.10
C LYS A 215 11.80 -3.32 14.81
N ALA A 216 10.53 -3.24 14.43
CA ALA A 216 9.60 -2.36 15.12
C ALA A 216 9.40 -2.82 16.57
N PRO A 217 9.28 -1.87 17.52
CA PRO A 217 9.32 -2.17 18.95
C PRO A 217 8.12 -2.98 19.45
N ALA A 218 6.96 -2.84 18.80
CA ALA A 218 5.71 -3.47 19.24
C ALA A 218 4.69 -3.55 18.09
N PRO A 219 3.60 -4.30 18.24
CA PRO A 219 2.40 -4.12 17.43
C PRO A 219 1.91 -2.67 17.52
N GLY A 220 1.45 -2.11 16.40
CA GLY A 220 1.04 -0.70 16.36
C GLY A 220 0.79 -0.19 14.95
N ILE A 221 0.52 1.11 14.85
CA ILE A 221 0.48 1.83 13.58
C ILE A 221 1.84 2.47 13.37
N TYR A 222 2.36 2.40 12.15
CA TYR A 222 3.62 3.00 11.75
C TYR A 222 3.48 3.73 10.43
N ASN A 223 3.90 4.97 10.37
CA ASN A 223 4.01 5.72 9.13
C ASN A 223 5.34 5.39 8.45
N VAL A 224 5.28 4.94 7.21
CA VAL A 224 6.44 4.48 6.45
C VAL A 224 6.56 5.33 5.19
N PHE A 225 7.51 6.25 5.18
CA PHE A 225 7.65 7.25 4.14
C PHE A 225 9.12 7.62 3.94
N SER A 226 9.42 8.26 2.83
CA SER A 226 10.66 9.01 2.64
C SER A 226 10.39 10.50 2.86
N ASP A 227 11.43 11.28 3.10
CA ASP A 227 11.38 12.74 3.22
C ASP A 227 11.02 13.47 1.92
N GLN A 228 10.86 12.72 0.82
CA GLN A 228 10.61 13.27 -0.50
C GLN A 228 9.14 13.72 -0.64
N SER A 229 8.94 15.01 -0.45
CA SER A 229 7.66 15.67 -0.64
C SER A 229 7.80 16.89 -1.54
N LEU A 230 6.84 17.07 -2.45
CA LEU A 230 6.81 18.20 -3.38
C LEU A 230 5.38 18.74 -3.47
N ARG A 231 5.25 20.03 -3.80
CA ARG A 231 3.98 20.53 -4.33
C ARG A 231 3.65 19.80 -5.62
N GLN A 232 2.37 19.58 -5.88
CA GLN A 232 1.97 18.93 -7.14
C GLN A 232 2.47 19.71 -8.36
N GLU A 233 2.48 21.06 -8.31
CA GLU A 233 3.02 21.89 -9.38
C GLU A 233 4.49 21.60 -9.70
N ASP A 234 5.31 21.37 -8.66
CA ASP A 234 6.74 21.06 -8.85
C ASP A 234 6.94 19.63 -9.33
N PHE A 235 6.10 18.71 -8.87
CA PHE A 235 6.08 17.33 -9.38
C PHE A 235 5.77 17.27 -10.87
N VAL A 236 4.73 17.94 -11.35
CA VAL A 236 4.42 17.95 -12.79
C VAL A 236 5.46 18.70 -13.63
N LYS A 237 6.09 19.77 -13.09
CA LYS A 237 7.24 20.43 -13.73
C LYS A 237 8.44 19.47 -13.84
N MET A 238 8.72 18.68 -12.80
CA MET A 238 9.77 17.67 -12.83
C MET A 238 9.47 16.62 -13.91
N LEU A 239 8.24 16.09 -13.96
CA LEU A 239 7.82 15.17 -15.01
C LEU A 239 7.96 15.78 -16.41
N SER A 240 7.60 17.07 -16.57
CA SER A 240 7.74 17.79 -17.84
C SER A 240 9.20 17.81 -18.32
N LYS A 241 10.15 18.03 -17.42
CA LYS A 241 11.58 18.00 -17.74
C LYS A 241 12.07 16.59 -18.08
N ILE A 242 11.70 15.59 -17.27
CA ILE A 242 12.12 14.19 -17.43
C ILE A 242 11.60 13.58 -18.74
N PHE A 243 10.31 13.75 -19.03
CA PHE A 243 9.64 13.14 -20.18
C PHE A 243 9.59 14.04 -21.43
N ARG A 244 10.02 15.31 -21.31
CA ARG A 244 9.99 16.33 -22.38
C ARG A 244 8.59 16.50 -23.00
N LEU A 245 7.58 16.59 -22.12
CA LEU A 245 6.17 16.73 -22.50
C LEU A 245 5.56 17.96 -21.84
N PRO A 246 4.59 18.65 -22.51
CA PRO A 246 3.89 19.78 -21.92
C PRO A 246 2.98 19.31 -20.80
N VAL A 247 2.78 20.19 -19.80
CA VAL A 247 1.76 20.00 -18.76
C VAL A 247 0.43 20.53 -19.28
N LYS A 248 -0.65 19.76 -19.09
CA LYS A 248 -2.02 20.16 -19.42
C LYS A 248 -2.96 19.78 -18.29
N ASN A 249 -4.03 20.54 -18.12
CA ASN A 249 -5.06 20.17 -17.15
C ASN A 249 -5.67 18.81 -17.52
N TYR A 250 -5.95 17.98 -16.52
CA TYR A 250 -6.57 16.67 -16.72
C TYR A 250 -7.85 16.75 -17.55
N GLU A 251 -8.70 17.75 -17.30
CA GLU A 251 -9.97 17.94 -17.97
C GLU A 251 -9.81 18.31 -19.47
N GLU A 252 -8.69 18.93 -19.86
CA GLU A 252 -8.36 19.22 -21.25
C GLU A 252 -7.91 17.97 -22.01
N ILE A 253 -7.32 17.00 -21.30
CA ILE A 253 -6.76 15.79 -21.90
C ILE A 253 -7.82 14.69 -22.03
N PHE A 254 -8.66 14.56 -21.02
CA PHE A 254 -9.60 13.45 -20.92
C PHE A 254 -11.04 13.90 -21.13
N THR A 255 -11.72 13.28 -22.08
CA THR A 255 -13.15 13.51 -22.33
C THR A 255 -14.07 13.01 -21.22
N LYS A 256 -13.60 12.09 -20.37
CA LYS A 256 -14.34 11.58 -19.22
C LYS A 256 -13.88 12.26 -17.95
N GLN A 257 -14.82 12.89 -17.28
CA GLN A 257 -14.57 13.48 -15.97
C GLN A 257 -14.07 12.45 -14.97
N LEU A 258 -13.04 12.80 -14.23
CA LEU A 258 -12.50 11.98 -13.14
C LEU A 258 -13.56 11.86 -12.02
N GLU A 259 -13.68 10.69 -11.40
CA GLU A 259 -14.56 10.53 -10.25
C GLU A 259 -14.17 11.51 -9.13
N LYS A 260 -15.16 12.21 -8.54
CA LYS A 260 -14.93 13.23 -7.50
C LYS A 260 -14.02 12.74 -6.37
N GLU A 261 -14.20 11.48 -5.93
CA GLU A 261 -13.37 10.88 -4.89
C GLU A 261 -11.89 10.73 -5.30
N VAL A 262 -11.63 10.54 -6.59
CA VAL A 262 -10.26 10.47 -7.13
C VAL A 262 -9.67 11.87 -7.28
N GLN A 263 -10.47 12.85 -7.71
CA GLN A 263 -10.06 14.27 -7.73
C GLN A 263 -9.69 14.74 -6.32
N GLU A 264 -10.52 14.41 -5.31
CA GLU A 264 -10.23 14.70 -3.90
C GLU A 264 -8.89 14.11 -3.47
N ALA A 265 -8.59 12.85 -3.85
CA ALA A 265 -7.31 12.21 -3.50
C ALA A 265 -6.11 12.95 -4.09
N PHE A 266 -6.19 13.39 -5.35
CA PHE A 266 -5.11 14.16 -5.98
C PHE A 266 -4.99 15.60 -5.45
N ALA A 267 -6.07 16.18 -4.95
CA ALA A 267 -6.07 17.53 -4.37
C ALA A 267 -5.78 17.53 -2.85
N SER A 268 -5.71 16.38 -2.22
CA SER A 268 -5.51 16.28 -0.77
C SER A 268 -4.08 16.59 -0.38
N ASN A 269 -3.94 17.40 0.68
CA ASN A 269 -2.66 17.67 1.33
C ASN A 269 -2.52 16.71 2.53
N ILE A 270 -1.80 15.62 2.34
CA ILE A 270 -1.62 14.57 3.35
C ILE A 270 -0.15 14.19 3.40
N VAL A 271 0.56 14.73 4.38
CA VAL A 271 1.97 14.49 4.62
C VAL A 271 2.13 13.67 5.89
N LEU A 272 2.98 12.67 5.87
CA LEU A 272 3.29 11.84 7.03
C LEU A 272 4.52 12.36 7.75
N ASN A 273 4.47 12.25 9.06
CA ASN A 273 5.57 12.32 9.99
C ASN A 273 5.53 11.06 10.86
N THR A 274 6.53 10.83 11.71
CA THR A 274 6.57 9.65 12.57
C THR A 274 7.02 9.99 13.98
N SER A 275 6.44 9.29 14.96
CA SER A 275 6.91 9.26 16.36
C SER A 275 7.96 8.16 16.57
N TYR A 276 8.29 7.36 15.55
CA TYR A 276 9.20 6.21 15.59
C TYR A 276 10.27 6.29 14.48
N PRO A 277 11.19 7.27 14.52
CA PRO A 277 12.09 7.56 13.41
C PRO A 277 13.21 6.52 13.22
N ASP A 278 13.55 5.73 14.22
CA ASP A 278 14.77 4.90 14.29
C ASP A 278 15.03 4.03 13.05
N ILE A 279 13.96 3.51 12.42
CA ILE A 279 14.07 2.67 11.24
C ILE A 279 14.27 3.53 9.99
N LEU A 280 13.51 4.62 9.87
CA LEU A 280 13.56 5.50 8.70
C LEU A 280 14.87 6.29 8.64
N ASP A 281 15.35 6.81 9.78
CA ASP A 281 16.60 7.59 9.87
C ASP A 281 17.85 6.78 9.48
N LYS A 282 17.78 5.47 9.61
CA LYS A 282 18.87 4.55 9.25
C LYS A 282 18.75 3.97 7.85
N TYR A 283 17.69 4.33 7.13
CA TYR A 283 17.41 3.79 5.80
C TYR A 283 17.85 4.77 4.71
N THR A 284 18.56 4.28 3.70
CA THR A 284 18.95 5.08 2.54
C THR A 284 17.88 4.93 1.46
N PHE A 285 17.10 5.98 1.26
CA PHE A 285 16.03 6.01 0.28
C PHE A 285 16.53 6.26 -1.13
N LYS A 286 15.90 5.62 -2.09
CA LYS A 286 16.02 5.95 -3.49
C LYS A 286 15.39 7.34 -3.74
N SER A 287 16.08 8.19 -4.47
CA SER A 287 15.56 9.52 -4.80
C SER A 287 14.31 9.45 -5.69
N LEU A 288 13.47 10.47 -5.64
CA LEU A 288 12.29 10.59 -6.50
C LEU A 288 12.70 10.60 -7.98
N HIS A 289 13.81 11.24 -8.32
CA HIS A 289 14.34 11.28 -9.68
C HIS A 289 14.72 9.88 -10.19
N GLU A 290 15.48 9.11 -9.40
CA GLU A 290 15.85 7.73 -9.74
C GLU A 290 14.61 6.83 -9.86
N SER A 291 13.63 7.02 -8.98
CA SER A 291 12.35 6.27 -9.04
C SER A 291 11.60 6.55 -10.34
N LEU A 292 11.53 7.82 -10.77
CA LEU A 292 10.88 8.22 -12.01
C LEU A 292 11.67 7.78 -13.26
N ASP A 293 12.99 7.84 -13.23
CA ASP A 293 13.85 7.37 -14.33
C ASP A 293 13.67 5.86 -14.58
N SER A 294 13.48 5.09 -13.53
CA SER A 294 13.24 3.64 -13.66
C SER A 294 11.88 3.30 -14.30
N LEU A 295 11.01 4.30 -14.52
CA LEU A 295 9.69 4.15 -15.14
C LEU A 295 9.64 4.58 -16.62
N LYS A 296 10.72 5.11 -17.18
CA LYS A 296 10.85 5.44 -18.62
C LYS A 296 10.90 4.16 -19.45
#